data_6436b9596cb51407a52c1572d3356979
#
_entry.id   6436b9596cb51407a52c1572d3356979
#
_cell.length_a   1.000
_cell.length_b   1.000
_cell.length_c   1.000
_cell.angle_alpha   90.00
_cell.angle_beta   90.00
_cell.angle_gamma   90.00
#
_symmetry.space_group_name_H-M   'P 1'
#
loop_
_entity.id
_entity.type
_entity.pdbx_description
1 polymer ?
#
loop_
_entity_poly.entity_id
_entity_poly.type
_entity_poly.pdbx_seq_one_letter_code
_entity_poly.pdbx_strand_id
1 'polypeptide(L)'
;MGSKIVVTGGCGFVGHKLTTTLLEFGHKVRVIDAMWFGNFLPEHENLEIIKADIREMDESCFDNVDSIFHLANISNDPCSDLSSKLNWEVNALASMQLVEMAIKKEVKQFVFASSGSVYGVKEEPLVTEELSLVPISDYNKTKMISERVLLSYADKILISCIRPATVCGYSPRMRLDLSVNML
;
A
#
# COMPACT_ATOMS: atom_id res chain seq x y z
N MET A 1 -22.87 0.19 -11.23
CA MET A 1 -21.98 1.37 -11.32
C MET A 1 -20.66 1.00 -10.65
N GLY A 2 -19.53 1.35 -11.25
CA GLY A 2 -18.22 1.11 -10.63
C GLY A 2 -18.02 1.97 -9.38
N SER A 3 -17.34 1.41 -8.36
CA SER A 3 -16.95 2.16 -7.15
C SER A 3 -15.87 3.19 -7.48
N LYS A 4 -15.76 4.24 -6.66
CA LYS A 4 -14.63 5.18 -6.69
C LYS A 4 -13.56 4.69 -5.70
N ILE A 5 -12.39 4.37 -6.21
CA ILE A 5 -11.31 3.73 -5.47
C ILE A 5 -10.06 4.60 -5.49
N VAL A 6 -9.45 4.80 -4.34
CA VAL A 6 -8.12 5.41 -4.25
C VAL A 6 -7.06 4.32 -4.17
N VAL A 7 -5.98 4.46 -4.94
CA VAL A 7 -4.78 3.64 -4.86
C VAL A 7 -3.60 4.55 -4.54
N THR A 8 -3.10 4.52 -3.31
CA THR A 8 -1.84 5.19 -2.99
C THR A 8 -0.68 4.31 -3.42
N GLY A 9 0.35 4.88 -4.05
CA GLY A 9 1.43 4.10 -4.64
C GLY A 9 1.05 3.40 -5.95
N GLY A 10 0.05 3.93 -6.67
CA GLY A 10 -0.49 3.34 -7.88
C GLY A 10 0.47 3.32 -9.06
N CYS A 11 1.51 4.17 -9.08
CA CYS A 11 2.56 4.16 -10.10
C CYS A 11 3.68 3.14 -9.79
N GLY A 12 3.63 2.46 -8.65
CA GLY A 12 4.60 1.46 -8.23
C GLY A 12 4.44 0.11 -8.94
N PHE A 13 5.31 -0.86 -8.61
CA PHE A 13 5.34 -2.20 -9.21
C PHE A 13 4.00 -2.94 -9.10
N VAL A 14 3.46 -3.06 -7.90
CA VAL A 14 2.16 -3.69 -7.64
C VAL A 14 1.01 -2.75 -8.01
N GLY A 15 1.16 -1.46 -7.67
CA GLY A 15 0.12 -0.45 -7.87
C GLY A 15 -0.29 -0.27 -9.31
N HIS A 16 0.66 -0.32 -10.25
CA HIS A 16 0.36 -0.25 -11.69
C HIS A 16 -0.60 -1.37 -12.12
N LYS A 17 -0.29 -2.62 -11.76
CA LYS A 17 -1.13 -3.76 -12.12
C LYS A 17 -2.51 -3.70 -11.46
N LEU A 18 -2.56 -3.34 -10.18
CA LEU A 18 -3.82 -3.17 -9.47
C LEU A 18 -4.68 -2.07 -10.12
N THR A 19 -4.09 -0.90 -10.39
CA THR A 19 -4.78 0.24 -11.01
C THR A 19 -5.39 -0.14 -12.36
N THR A 20 -4.59 -0.75 -13.24
CA THR A 20 -5.08 -1.17 -14.58
C THR A 20 -6.18 -2.22 -14.48
N THR A 21 -6.05 -3.19 -13.58
CA THR A 21 -7.08 -4.20 -13.35
C THR A 21 -8.39 -3.59 -12.83
N LEU A 22 -8.32 -2.64 -11.88
CA LEU A 22 -9.51 -1.94 -11.39
C LEU A 22 -10.23 -1.15 -12.49
N LEU A 23 -9.49 -0.52 -13.40
CA LEU A 23 -10.04 0.17 -14.58
C LEU A 23 -10.72 -0.81 -15.54
N GLU A 24 -10.11 -1.98 -15.79
CA GLU A 24 -10.68 -3.06 -16.60
C GLU A 24 -12.02 -3.56 -16.04
N PHE A 25 -12.18 -3.56 -14.71
CA PHE A 25 -13.45 -3.88 -14.03
C PHE A 25 -14.45 -2.71 -13.98
N GLY A 26 -14.15 -1.59 -14.63
CA GLY A 26 -15.05 -0.44 -14.74
C GLY A 26 -15.15 0.43 -13.48
N HIS A 27 -14.18 0.36 -12.59
CA HIS A 27 -14.10 1.26 -11.45
C HIS A 27 -13.53 2.63 -11.85
N LYS A 28 -13.89 3.66 -11.08
CA LYS A 28 -13.21 4.97 -11.15
C LYS A 28 -12.04 4.93 -10.17
N VAL A 29 -10.83 5.15 -10.69
CA VAL A 29 -9.61 5.03 -9.88
C VAL A 29 -8.93 6.39 -9.75
N ARG A 30 -8.62 6.78 -8.52
CA ARG A 30 -7.74 7.91 -8.22
C ARG A 30 -6.42 7.35 -7.69
N VAL A 31 -5.34 7.61 -8.41
CA VAL A 31 -3.99 7.26 -7.99
C VAL A 31 -3.34 8.44 -7.28
N ILE A 32 -2.72 8.19 -6.13
CA ILE A 32 -1.90 9.15 -5.39
C ILE A 32 -0.51 8.56 -5.25
N ASP A 33 0.49 9.22 -5.83
CA ASP A 33 1.87 8.71 -5.87
C ASP A 33 2.88 9.87 -5.89
N ALA A 34 3.98 9.73 -5.20
CA ALA A 34 5.09 10.69 -5.25
C ALA A 34 5.85 10.64 -6.58
N MET A 35 5.65 9.58 -7.36
CA MET A 35 6.24 9.35 -8.69
C MET A 35 7.78 9.37 -8.69
N TRP A 36 8.40 8.86 -7.63
CA TRP A 36 9.87 8.74 -7.56
C TRP A 36 10.46 7.91 -8.70
N PHE A 37 9.68 6.98 -9.24
CA PHE A 37 10.10 6.11 -10.34
C PHE A 37 9.35 6.40 -11.66
N GLY A 38 8.70 7.56 -11.76
CA GLY A 38 7.89 7.93 -12.91
C GLY A 38 6.45 7.42 -12.87
N ASN A 39 5.73 7.68 -13.96
CA ASN A 39 4.37 7.22 -14.15
C ASN A 39 4.28 6.47 -15.49
N PHE A 40 3.82 5.24 -15.47
CA PHE A 40 3.62 4.36 -16.63
C PHE A 40 2.16 3.94 -16.80
N LEU A 41 1.23 4.56 -16.06
CA LEU A 41 -0.19 4.27 -16.16
C LEU A 41 -0.72 4.80 -17.50
N PRO A 42 -1.67 4.09 -18.14
CA PRO A 42 -2.28 4.53 -19.39
C PRO A 42 -3.20 5.74 -19.15
N GLU A 43 -3.43 6.52 -20.19
CA GLU A 43 -4.55 7.47 -20.18
C GLU A 43 -5.87 6.72 -20.20
N HIS A 44 -6.81 7.09 -19.31
CA HIS A 44 -8.10 6.45 -19.20
C HIS A 44 -9.13 7.43 -18.61
N GLU A 45 -10.35 7.45 -19.14
CA GLU A 45 -11.44 8.36 -18.71
C GLU A 45 -11.83 8.23 -17.24
N ASN A 46 -11.67 7.02 -16.66
CA ASN A 46 -11.96 6.72 -15.27
C ASN A 46 -10.71 6.76 -14.36
N LEU A 47 -9.58 7.29 -14.84
CA LEU A 47 -8.34 7.40 -14.08
C LEU A 47 -8.01 8.87 -13.80
N GLU A 48 -7.87 9.19 -12.53
CA GLU A 48 -7.34 10.46 -12.03
C GLU A 48 -6.00 10.20 -11.36
N ILE A 49 -4.96 10.98 -11.69
CA ILE A 49 -3.62 10.81 -11.13
C ILE A 49 -3.22 12.10 -10.42
N ILE A 50 -2.91 11.98 -9.12
CA ILE A 50 -2.44 13.07 -8.27
C ILE A 50 -1.00 12.77 -7.87
N LYS A 51 -0.07 13.66 -8.28
CA LYS A 51 1.30 13.61 -7.78
C LYS A 51 1.37 14.26 -6.41
N ALA A 52 1.50 13.46 -5.37
CA ALA A 52 1.60 13.93 -3.98
C ALA A 52 2.38 12.94 -3.12
N ASP A 53 3.02 13.49 -2.08
CA ASP A 53 3.57 12.69 -0.98
C ASP A 53 2.45 12.39 0.02
N ILE A 54 2.30 11.14 0.41
CA ILE A 54 1.24 10.70 1.35
C ILE A 54 1.37 11.33 2.74
N ARG A 55 2.54 11.88 3.09
CA ARG A 55 2.78 12.59 4.36
C ARG A 55 2.17 14.00 4.39
N GLU A 56 1.91 14.58 3.23
CA GLU A 56 1.51 15.98 3.05
C GLU A 56 0.24 16.13 2.20
N MET A 57 -0.48 15.04 1.93
CA MET A 57 -1.66 15.09 1.08
C MET A 57 -2.85 15.75 1.77
N ASP A 58 -3.69 16.40 0.97
CA ASP A 58 -4.93 17.01 1.42
C ASP A 58 -6.05 15.94 1.56
N GLU A 59 -6.87 16.08 2.60
CA GLU A 59 -7.97 15.15 2.86
C GLU A 59 -9.04 15.11 1.76
N SER A 60 -9.16 16.15 0.91
CA SER A 60 -10.07 16.18 -0.23
C SER A 60 -9.74 15.09 -1.28
N CYS A 61 -8.52 14.54 -1.24
CA CYS A 61 -8.16 13.39 -2.05
C CYS A 61 -9.06 12.17 -1.78
N PHE A 62 -9.76 12.13 -0.65
CA PHE A 62 -10.69 11.07 -0.27
C PHE A 62 -12.17 11.44 -0.44
N ASP A 63 -12.49 12.58 -1.06
CA ASP A 63 -13.87 12.97 -1.29
C ASP A 63 -14.60 12.00 -2.23
N ASN A 64 -15.75 11.51 -1.74
CA ASN A 64 -16.62 10.55 -2.44
C ASN A 64 -15.92 9.23 -2.82
N VAL A 65 -14.99 8.75 -1.98
CA VAL A 65 -14.26 7.51 -2.16
C VAL A 65 -14.94 6.37 -1.40
N ASP A 66 -15.12 5.22 -2.06
CA ASP A 66 -15.70 4.03 -1.44
C ASP A 66 -14.65 3.19 -0.72
N SER A 67 -13.45 3.05 -1.33
CA SER A 67 -12.40 2.17 -0.82
C SER A 67 -11.01 2.74 -1.10
N ILE A 68 -10.05 2.45 -0.21
CA ILE A 68 -8.65 2.82 -0.38
C ILE A 68 -7.80 1.55 -0.40
N PHE A 69 -6.91 1.43 -1.40
CA PHE A 69 -5.82 0.48 -1.42
C PHE A 69 -4.52 1.23 -1.13
N HIS A 70 -4.00 1.05 0.07
CA HIS A 70 -2.80 1.73 0.53
C HIS A 70 -1.56 0.89 0.26
N LEU A 71 -0.83 1.23 -0.84
CA LEU A 71 0.40 0.58 -1.29
C LEU A 71 1.63 1.50 -1.21
N ALA A 72 1.43 2.83 -1.08
CA ALA A 72 2.53 3.79 -0.98
C ALA A 72 3.34 3.55 0.28
N ASN A 73 4.57 3.07 0.12
CA ASN A 73 5.48 2.74 1.22
C ASN A 73 6.93 2.74 0.74
N ILE A 74 7.88 2.87 1.65
CA ILE A 74 9.26 2.46 1.43
C ILE A 74 9.27 0.93 1.42
N SER A 75 9.48 0.30 0.27
CA SER A 75 8.92 -1.00 -0.05
C SER A 75 9.86 -2.21 0.08
N ASN A 76 11.03 -2.08 0.68
CA ASN A 76 11.95 -3.19 0.94
C ASN A 76 13.01 -2.83 1.97
N ASP A 77 13.74 -3.84 2.45
CA ASP A 77 14.80 -3.65 3.45
C ASP A 77 15.91 -2.71 2.96
N PRO A 78 16.52 -2.90 1.76
CA PRO A 78 17.55 -2.00 1.29
C PRO A 78 17.16 -0.53 1.20
N CYS A 79 15.91 -0.23 0.78
CA CYS A 79 15.43 1.14 0.75
C CYS A 79 15.16 1.69 2.15
N SER A 80 14.68 0.86 3.06
CA SER A 80 14.45 1.19 4.46
C SER A 80 15.74 1.55 5.19
N ASP A 81 16.85 0.83 4.89
CA ASP A 81 18.15 1.06 5.52
C ASP A 81 18.80 2.39 5.11
N LEU A 82 18.40 2.98 3.98
CA LEU A 82 18.90 4.28 3.54
C LEU A 82 18.47 5.43 4.48
N SER A 83 17.29 5.34 5.09
CA SER A 83 16.79 6.31 6.04
C SER A 83 15.71 5.71 6.93
N SER A 84 16.07 5.26 8.12
CA SER A 84 15.13 4.75 9.11
C SER A 84 14.04 5.78 9.44
N LYS A 85 14.41 7.06 9.62
CA LYS A 85 13.45 8.14 9.87
C LYS A 85 12.38 8.23 8.78
N LEU A 86 12.79 8.29 7.51
CA LEU A 86 11.88 8.36 6.37
C LEU A 86 10.99 7.11 6.30
N ASN A 87 11.54 5.94 6.57
CA ASN A 87 10.80 4.69 6.62
C ASN A 87 9.67 4.73 7.66
N TRP A 88 9.93 5.21 8.87
CA TRP A 88 8.92 5.35 9.92
C TRP A 88 7.87 6.41 9.59
N GLU A 89 8.29 7.57 9.05
CA GLU A 89 7.37 8.63 8.63
C GLU A 89 6.39 8.17 7.55
N VAL A 90 6.92 7.53 6.50
CA VAL A 90 6.12 7.08 5.35
C VAL A 90 5.29 5.84 5.69
N ASN A 91 5.91 4.82 6.29
CA ASN A 91 5.24 3.53 6.45
C ASN A 91 4.28 3.50 7.65
N ALA A 92 4.63 4.12 8.76
CA ALA A 92 3.82 4.05 9.97
C ALA A 92 2.99 5.32 10.21
N LEU A 93 3.63 6.49 10.29
CA LEU A 93 2.94 7.73 10.63
C LEU A 93 1.95 8.15 9.55
N ALA A 94 2.36 8.13 8.28
CA ALA A 94 1.45 8.48 7.19
C ALA A 94 0.28 7.48 7.08
N SER A 95 0.51 6.18 7.29
CA SER A 95 -0.58 5.18 7.29
C SER A 95 -1.65 5.50 8.35
N MET A 96 -1.23 5.94 9.55
CA MET A 96 -2.14 6.38 10.61
C MET A 96 -2.94 7.62 10.17
N GLN A 97 -2.27 8.63 9.64
CA GLN A 97 -2.93 9.85 9.16
C GLN A 97 -3.94 9.55 8.05
N LEU A 98 -3.59 8.66 7.11
CA LEU A 98 -4.47 8.28 6.01
C LEU A 98 -5.75 7.58 6.48
N VAL A 99 -5.68 6.68 7.46
CA VAL A 99 -6.90 6.03 7.98
C VAL A 99 -7.78 7.00 8.74
N GLU A 100 -7.21 7.96 9.46
CA GLU A 100 -7.98 9.02 10.14
C GLU A 100 -8.70 9.92 9.14
N MET A 101 -8.02 10.33 8.05
CA MET A 101 -8.65 11.05 6.94
C MET A 101 -9.75 10.22 6.28
N ALA A 102 -9.52 8.92 6.06
CA ALA A 102 -10.50 8.00 5.47
C ALA A 102 -11.77 7.91 6.31
N ILE A 103 -11.64 7.79 7.63
CA ILE A 103 -12.77 7.78 8.57
C ILE A 103 -13.53 9.10 8.52
N LYS A 104 -12.83 10.23 8.54
CA LYS A 104 -13.44 11.57 8.45
C LYS A 104 -14.22 11.77 7.15
N LYS A 105 -13.78 11.15 6.07
CA LYS A 105 -14.42 11.19 4.73
C LYS A 105 -15.42 10.04 4.49
N GLU A 106 -15.75 9.29 5.53
CA GLU A 106 -16.73 8.19 5.50
C GLU A 106 -16.41 7.10 4.46
N VAL A 107 -15.10 6.87 4.21
CA VAL A 107 -14.64 5.76 3.38
C VAL A 107 -15.04 4.44 4.04
N LYS A 108 -15.56 3.50 3.24
CA LYS A 108 -16.13 2.24 3.76
C LYS A 108 -15.06 1.20 4.06
N GLN A 109 -13.98 1.18 3.29
CA GLN A 109 -12.95 0.14 3.37
C GLN A 109 -11.56 0.69 3.16
N PHE A 110 -10.62 0.23 3.97
CA PHE A 110 -9.19 0.53 3.88
C PHE A 110 -8.41 -0.78 3.79
N VAL A 111 -7.79 -1.03 2.64
CA VAL A 111 -6.95 -2.22 2.37
C VAL A 111 -5.50 -1.81 2.46
N PHE A 112 -4.75 -2.41 3.37
CA PHE A 112 -3.33 -2.13 3.58
C PHE A 112 -2.45 -3.24 3.03
N ALA A 113 -1.49 -2.87 2.19
CA ALA A 113 -0.44 -3.77 1.74
C ALA A 113 0.63 -3.90 2.83
N SER A 114 0.48 -4.90 3.69
CA SER A 114 1.51 -5.33 4.62
C SER A 114 2.56 -6.21 3.91
N SER A 115 3.14 -7.15 4.59
CA SER A 115 4.15 -8.08 4.05
C SER A 115 4.18 -9.39 4.85
N GLY A 116 4.37 -10.51 4.18
CA GLY A 116 4.66 -11.78 4.85
C GLY A 116 5.93 -11.75 5.71
N SER A 117 6.84 -10.82 5.45
CA SER A 117 8.07 -10.65 6.23
C SER A 117 7.85 -10.19 7.69
N VAL A 118 6.65 -9.74 8.04
CA VAL A 118 6.29 -9.40 9.43
C VAL A 118 6.34 -10.61 10.37
N TYR A 119 6.22 -11.82 9.83
CA TYR A 119 6.34 -13.05 10.62
C TYR A 119 7.77 -13.31 11.09
N GLY A 120 8.78 -12.78 10.38
CA GLY A 120 10.19 -13.13 10.62
C GLY A 120 10.51 -14.54 10.17
N VAL A 121 11.51 -15.16 10.84
CA VAL A 121 11.86 -16.58 10.61
C VAL A 121 10.90 -17.46 11.40
N LYS A 122 10.33 -18.46 10.75
CA LYS A 122 9.39 -19.43 11.33
C LYS A 122 9.91 -20.84 11.10
N GLU A 123 9.73 -21.70 12.09
CA GLU A 123 10.04 -23.15 12.01
C GLU A 123 8.80 -23.95 11.62
N GLU A 124 7.62 -23.36 11.74
CA GLU A 124 6.36 -23.99 11.38
C GLU A 124 6.29 -24.25 9.87
N PRO A 125 5.87 -25.44 9.45
CA PRO A 125 5.78 -25.80 8.03
C PRO A 125 4.72 -25.00 7.26
N LEU A 126 3.76 -24.41 7.97
CA LEU A 126 2.71 -23.57 7.42
C LEU A 126 2.61 -22.29 8.25
N VAL A 127 2.77 -21.15 7.59
CA VAL A 127 2.60 -19.84 8.22
C VAL A 127 1.18 -19.37 8.01
N THR A 128 0.45 -19.18 9.11
CA THR A 128 -0.94 -18.68 9.15
C THR A 128 -1.01 -17.33 9.84
N GLU A 129 -2.16 -16.64 9.70
CA GLU A 129 -2.40 -15.32 10.28
C GLU A 129 -2.39 -15.30 11.81
N GLU A 130 -2.56 -16.46 12.46
CA GLU A 130 -2.59 -16.62 13.89
C GLU A 130 -1.20 -16.65 14.54
N LEU A 131 -0.15 -16.88 13.73
CA LEU A 131 1.21 -16.91 14.24
C LEU A 131 1.66 -15.53 14.71
N SER A 132 2.51 -15.55 15.73
CA SER A 132 3.12 -14.34 16.27
C SER A 132 3.96 -13.60 15.23
N LEU A 133 3.87 -12.27 15.22
CA LEU A 133 4.71 -11.42 14.38
C LEU A 133 6.02 -11.14 15.09
N VAL A 134 7.14 -11.46 14.43
CA VAL A 134 8.51 -11.28 14.95
C VAL A 134 9.37 -10.60 13.89
N PRO A 135 9.09 -9.32 13.57
CA PRO A 135 9.78 -8.60 12.51
C PRO A 135 11.25 -8.39 12.84
N ILE A 136 12.14 -8.56 11.87
CA ILE A 136 13.59 -8.46 12.04
C ILE A 136 14.10 -7.08 11.63
N SER A 137 13.80 -6.65 10.41
CA SER A 137 14.24 -5.37 9.85
C SER A 137 13.36 -4.20 10.24
N ASP A 138 13.83 -2.98 10.04
CA ASP A 138 13.02 -1.77 10.25
C ASP A 138 11.84 -1.70 9.28
N TYR A 139 12.00 -2.17 8.04
CA TYR A 139 10.88 -2.30 7.12
C TYR A 139 9.77 -3.19 7.70
N ASN A 140 10.14 -4.38 8.18
CA ASN A 140 9.19 -5.35 8.73
C ASN A 140 8.53 -4.83 10.01
N LYS A 141 9.30 -4.12 10.86
CA LYS A 141 8.78 -3.48 12.08
C LYS A 141 7.75 -2.41 11.76
N THR A 142 8.04 -1.53 10.76
CA THR A 142 7.07 -0.51 10.35
C THR A 142 5.80 -1.12 9.78
N LYS A 143 5.89 -2.19 8.98
CA LYS A 143 4.71 -2.91 8.47
C LYS A 143 3.87 -3.50 9.60
N MET A 144 4.48 -4.19 10.55
CA MET A 144 3.78 -4.75 11.71
C MET A 144 3.11 -3.66 12.56
N ILE A 145 3.82 -2.56 12.84
CA ILE A 145 3.25 -1.44 13.61
C ILE A 145 2.08 -0.80 12.87
N SER A 146 2.21 -0.60 11.56
CA SER A 146 1.12 -0.07 10.74
C SER A 146 -0.13 -0.95 10.79
N GLU A 147 0.02 -2.28 10.72
CA GLU A 147 -1.11 -3.19 10.91
C GLU A 147 -1.79 -2.98 12.26
N ARG A 148 -1.02 -2.91 13.36
CA ARG A 148 -1.56 -2.73 14.71
C ARG A 148 -2.31 -1.41 14.85
N VAL A 149 -1.73 -0.32 14.31
CA VAL A 149 -2.36 0.99 14.31
C VAL A 149 -3.65 0.95 13.49
N LEU A 150 -3.61 0.45 12.26
CA LEU A 150 -4.79 0.39 11.39
C LEU A 150 -5.90 -0.47 12.01
N LEU A 151 -5.58 -1.66 12.50
CA LEU A 151 -6.57 -2.55 13.13
C LEU A 151 -7.20 -1.97 14.39
N SER A 152 -6.57 -1.00 15.06
CA SER A 152 -7.17 -0.29 16.20
C SER A 152 -8.35 0.60 15.81
N TYR A 153 -8.54 0.87 14.51
CA TYR A 153 -9.67 1.61 13.94
C TYR A 153 -10.76 0.72 13.34
N ALA A 154 -10.68 -0.61 13.53
CA ALA A 154 -11.60 -1.56 12.89
C ALA A 154 -13.05 -1.45 13.37
N ASP A 155 -13.31 -0.75 14.46
CA ASP A 155 -14.65 -0.37 14.93
C ASP A 155 -15.28 0.79 14.14
N LYS A 156 -14.49 1.53 13.35
CA LYS A 156 -14.91 2.74 12.61
C LYS A 156 -14.92 2.57 11.10
N ILE A 157 -14.07 1.71 10.57
CA ILE A 157 -13.90 1.45 9.14
C ILE A 157 -13.49 0.00 8.91
N LEU A 158 -13.95 -0.63 7.83
CA LEU A 158 -13.53 -1.98 7.49
C LEU A 158 -12.04 -1.98 7.09
N ILE A 159 -11.20 -2.61 7.91
CA ILE A 159 -9.76 -2.73 7.67
C ILE A 159 -9.42 -4.13 7.16
N SER A 160 -8.62 -4.20 6.10
CA SER A 160 -8.03 -5.44 5.60
C SER A 160 -6.52 -5.29 5.46
N CYS A 161 -5.73 -6.05 6.22
CA CYS A 161 -4.28 -6.10 6.09
C CYS A 161 -3.88 -7.34 5.29
N ILE A 162 -3.26 -7.14 4.12
CA ILE A 162 -2.82 -8.23 3.25
C ILE A 162 -1.31 -8.42 3.44
N ARG A 163 -0.88 -9.65 3.74
CA ARG A 163 0.52 -10.03 3.94
C ARG A 163 1.03 -10.85 2.76
N PRO A 164 1.33 -10.23 1.61
CA PRO A 164 1.84 -10.97 0.46
C PRO A 164 3.24 -11.51 0.76
N ALA A 165 3.54 -12.68 0.19
CA ALA A 165 4.91 -13.15 0.00
C ALA A 165 5.59 -12.33 -1.10
N THR A 166 6.72 -12.81 -1.64
CA THR A 166 7.40 -12.12 -2.75
C THR A 166 6.50 -12.02 -3.96
N VAL A 167 6.10 -10.79 -4.31
CA VAL A 167 5.28 -10.53 -5.50
C VAL A 167 6.20 -10.44 -6.71
N CYS A 168 5.96 -11.27 -7.71
CA CYS A 168 6.73 -11.32 -8.95
C CYS A 168 5.83 -11.18 -10.18
N GLY A 169 6.42 -10.95 -11.34
CA GLY A 169 5.75 -10.81 -12.63
C GLY A 169 6.09 -9.50 -13.33
N TYR A 170 5.54 -9.32 -14.53
CA TYR A 170 5.78 -8.13 -15.34
C TYR A 170 4.99 -6.92 -14.84
N SER A 171 5.68 -5.79 -14.76
CA SER A 171 5.09 -4.46 -14.61
C SER A 171 5.99 -3.45 -15.36
N PRO A 172 5.45 -2.39 -15.98
CA PRO A 172 6.28 -1.34 -16.59
C PRO A 172 7.29 -0.71 -15.64
N ARG A 173 6.95 -0.65 -14.35
CA ARG A 173 7.89 -0.32 -13.27
C ARG A 173 8.40 -1.62 -12.65
N MET A 174 9.40 -2.24 -13.27
CA MET A 174 9.97 -3.50 -12.78
C MET A 174 10.77 -3.33 -11.48
N ARG A 175 10.75 -4.38 -10.66
CA ARG A 175 11.62 -4.58 -9.51
C ARG A 175 12.67 -5.62 -9.84
N LEU A 176 13.84 -5.15 -10.30
CA LEU A 176 14.97 -6.01 -10.67
C LEU A 176 15.86 -6.40 -9.47
N ASP A 177 15.51 -5.97 -8.28
CA ASP A 177 16.08 -6.44 -7.02
C ASP A 177 15.57 -7.83 -6.59
N LEU A 178 14.53 -8.32 -7.24
CA LEU A 178 13.94 -9.65 -7.00
C LEU A 178 14.49 -10.64 -8.01
N SER A 179 15.17 -11.70 -7.54
CA SER A 179 15.78 -12.73 -8.40
C SER A 179 14.80 -13.34 -9.40
N VAL A 180 13.55 -13.54 -8.97
CA VAL A 180 12.48 -14.10 -9.84
C VAL A 180 12.11 -13.18 -11.01
N ASN A 181 12.31 -11.87 -10.88
CA ASN A 181 12.02 -10.91 -11.95
C ASN A 181 13.21 -10.72 -12.92
N MET A 182 14.37 -11.30 -12.60
CA MET A 182 15.57 -11.25 -13.45
C MET A 182 15.71 -12.49 -14.34
N LEU A 183 14.94 -13.55 -14.07
CA LEU A 183 14.91 -14.80 -14.84
C LEU A 183 13.88 -14.73 -15.96
#